data_f598c3ad9db5541527503e8274b108d7
#
_entry.id   f598c3ad9db5541527503e8274b108d7
#
_cell.length_a   1.000
_cell.length_b   1.000
_cell.length_c   1.000
_cell.angle_alpha   90.00
_cell.angle_beta   90.00
_cell.angle_gamma   90.00
#
_symmetry.space_group_name_H-M   'P 1'
#
loop_
_entity.id
_entity.type
_entity.pdbx_description
1 polymer ?
#
loop_
_entity_poly.entity_id
_entity_poly.type
_entity_poly.pdbx_seq_one_letter_code
_entity_poly.pdbx_strand_id
1 'polypeptide(L)'
;MEPFIVNAKTDLYAILGDPISHSMSPVIHNNAFRRFGMDKVFLAVRCDPEHVDEMMRSLRFMDLKGYVFTMPLKEMVFSHMDEVKDEAEITGAINCVQNENGRLIGHNTDSRGFWTAVASRNVKNRPINRVFILGMGGFAKAAAAQAALQGVKEIIAVNRMEETAYVDSFRAFAGRLQKKAPHSTVRLMDWDPAGWK
;
A
#
# COMPACT_ATOMS: atom_id res chain seq x y z
N MET A 1 26.99 1.70 -22.89
CA MET A 1 25.55 1.47 -22.62
C MET A 1 24.79 2.29 -23.63
N GLU A 2 24.02 1.64 -24.50
CA GLU A 2 23.22 2.37 -25.48
C GLU A 2 22.21 3.28 -24.75
N PRO A 3 21.91 4.47 -25.30
CA PRO A 3 20.95 5.37 -24.71
C PRO A 3 19.56 4.70 -24.71
N PHE A 4 18.89 4.70 -23.58
CA PHE A 4 17.48 4.27 -23.50
C PHE A 4 16.62 5.34 -24.19
N ILE A 5 15.97 4.95 -25.27
CA ILE A 5 15.12 5.86 -26.06
C ILE A 5 13.65 5.47 -25.81
N VAL A 6 12.88 6.40 -25.23
CA VAL A 6 11.43 6.26 -25.11
C VAL A 6 10.81 6.49 -26.49
N ASN A 7 9.96 5.58 -26.93
CA ASN A 7 9.27 5.65 -28.22
C ASN A 7 7.81 5.18 -28.09
N ALA A 8 7.06 5.14 -29.19
CA ALA A 8 5.64 4.81 -29.18
C ALA A 8 5.29 3.36 -28.76
N LYS A 9 6.29 2.48 -28.61
CA LYS A 9 6.11 1.09 -28.17
C LYS A 9 6.46 0.91 -26.68
N THR A 10 7.09 1.92 -26.06
CA THR A 10 7.51 1.85 -24.66
C THR A 10 6.29 1.80 -23.72
N ASP A 11 6.20 0.77 -22.88
CA ASP A 11 5.14 0.65 -21.88
C ASP A 11 5.25 1.76 -20.82
N LEU A 12 4.13 2.39 -20.51
CA LEU A 12 4.04 3.48 -19.54
C LEU A 12 3.51 3.02 -18.20
N TYR A 13 4.17 3.48 -17.14
CA TYR A 13 3.76 3.32 -15.73
C TYR A 13 3.88 4.65 -15.00
N ALA A 14 3.11 4.87 -13.94
CA ALA A 14 3.19 6.11 -13.17
C ALA A 14 2.95 5.90 -11.67
N ILE A 15 3.54 6.79 -10.84
CA ILE A 15 3.08 7.02 -9.47
C ILE A 15 2.31 8.34 -9.42
N LEU A 16 1.17 8.31 -8.73
CA LEU A 16 0.26 9.45 -8.55
C LEU A 16 0.09 9.77 -7.06
N GLY A 17 0.05 11.05 -6.75
CA GLY A 17 -0.12 11.56 -5.39
C GLY A 17 0.09 13.07 -5.29
N ASP A 18 -0.13 13.64 -4.12
CA ASP A 18 0.12 15.05 -3.83
C ASP A 18 0.54 15.23 -2.36
N PRO A 19 1.75 15.73 -2.06
CA PRO A 19 2.85 16.06 -2.99
C PRO A 19 3.58 14.82 -3.52
N ILE A 20 4.13 14.89 -4.75
CA ILE A 20 4.79 13.76 -5.40
C ILE A 20 6.27 13.99 -5.73
N SER A 21 6.75 15.23 -5.66
CA SER A 21 8.09 15.63 -6.11
C SER A 21 9.25 14.93 -5.37
N HIS A 22 9.03 14.43 -4.17
CA HIS A 22 10.01 13.72 -3.35
C HIS A 22 10.06 12.21 -3.61
N SER A 23 9.21 11.69 -4.50
CA SER A 23 9.12 10.25 -4.74
C SER A 23 10.36 9.71 -5.43
N MET A 24 10.93 8.66 -4.84
CA MET A 24 12.05 7.90 -5.42
C MET A 24 11.59 6.77 -6.36
N SER A 25 10.30 6.53 -6.48
CA SER A 25 9.77 5.45 -7.31
C SER A 25 10.23 5.51 -8.76
N PRO A 26 10.24 6.67 -9.46
CA PRO A 26 10.76 6.74 -10.82
C PRO A 26 12.22 6.32 -10.93
N VAL A 27 13.06 6.72 -9.97
CA VAL A 27 14.48 6.34 -9.96
C VAL A 27 14.64 4.83 -9.78
N ILE A 28 13.91 4.25 -8.84
CA ILE A 28 13.99 2.81 -8.52
C ILE A 28 13.50 1.98 -9.71
N HIS A 29 12.30 2.27 -10.22
CA HIS A 29 11.69 1.49 -11.30
C HIS A 29 12.44 1.64 -12.62
N ASN A 30 12.81 2.85 -13.03
CA ASN A 30 13.54 3.07 -14.27
C ASN A 30 14.93 2.43 -14.27
N ASN A 31 15.63 2.42 -13.12
CA ASN A 31 16.88 1.69 -12.97
C ASN A 31 16.68 0.16 -13.10
N ALA A 32 15.60 -0.37 -12.49
CA ALA A 32 15.27 -1.78 -12.63
C ALA A 32 14.92 -2.14 -14.09
N PHE A 33 14.08 -1.35 -14.76
CA PHE A 33 13.71 -1.57 -16.16
C PHE A 33 14.94 -1.61 -17.07
N ARG A 34 15.86 -0.64 -16.93
CA ARG A 34 17.12 -0.63 -17.68
C ARG A 34 17.98 -1.86 -17.39
N ARG A 35 18.13 -2.23 -16.11
CA ARG A 35 18.94 -3.37 -15.70
C ARG A 35 18.44 -4.69 -16.27
N PHE A 36 17.12 -4.82 -16.44
CA PHE A 36 16.49 -6.02 -16.96
C PHE A 36 16.15 -5.93 -18.46
N GLY A 37 16.61 -4.88 -19.17
CA GLY A 37 16.38 -4.71 -20.62
C GLY A 37 14.90 -4.55 -20.98
N MET A 38 14.08 -4.00 -20.08
CA MET A 38 12.64 -3.80 -20.30
C MET A 38 12.40 -2.46 -21.00
N ASP A 39 11.65 -2.47 -22.13
CA ASP A 39 11.20 -1.25 -22.81
C ASP A 39 10.01 -0.63 -22.05
N LYS A 40 10.30 -0.03 -20.90
CA LYS A 40 9.33 0.53 -19.96
C LYS A 40 9.82 1.84 -19.37
N VAL A 41 8.90 2.76 -19.10
CA VAL A 41 9.18 4.01 -18.38
C VAL A 41 8.20 4.21 -17.23
N PHE A 42 8.73 4.71 -16.12
CA PHE A 42 7.96 5.02 -14.91
C PHE A 42 8.07 6.52 -14.62
N LEU A 43 6.92 7.18 -14.51
CA LEU A 43 6.80 8.62 -14.32
C LEU A 43 6.25 8.95 -12.92
N ALA A 44 6.48 10.18 -12.43
CA ALA A 44 5.76 10.75 -11.30
C ALA A 44 4.78 11.80 -11.81
N VAL A 45 3.53 11.69 -11.43
CA VAL A 45 2.46 12.58 -11.86
C VAL A 45 1.74 13.13 -10.63
N ARG A 46 1.75 14.46 -10.47
CA ARG A 46 0.95 15.11 -9.44
C ARG A 46 -0.53 15.00 -9.79
N CYS A 47 -1.32 14.57 -8.82
CA CYS A 47 -2.77 14.53 -8.92
C CYS A 47 -3.38 15.22 -7.71
N ASP A 48 -4.21 16.23 -7.97
CA ASP A 48 -4.99 16.90 -6.96
C ASP A 48 -6.09 15.94 -6.45
N PRO A 49 -6.18 15.69 -5.14
CA PRO A 49 -7.21 14.82 -4.56
C PRO A 49 -8.65 15.22 -4.88
N GLU A 50 -8.91 16.51 -5.11
CA GLU A 50 -10.24 17.01 -5.46
C GLU A 50 -10.72 16.53 -6.83
N HIS A 51 -9.79 16.08 -7.70
CA HIS A 51 -10.05 15.60 -9.07
C HIS A 51 -9.84 14.09 -9.23
N VAL A 52 -9.92 13.32 -8.15
CA VAL A 52 -9.65 11.87 -8.20
C VAL A 52 -10.58 11.12 -9.16
N ASP A 53 -11.84 11.50 -9.21
CA ASP A 53 -12.83 10.84 -10.08
C ASP A 53 -12.55 11.06 -11.57
N GLU A 54 -12.22 12.31 -11.95
CA GLU A 54 -11.84 12.65 -13.33
C GLU A 54 -10.53 11.97 -13.72
N MET A 55 -9.57 11.98 -12.82
CA MET A 55 -8.29 11.30 -13.02
C MET A 55 -8.50 9.81 -13.26
N MET A 56 -9.26 9.12 -12.40
CA MET A 56 -9.48 7.68 -12.54
C MET A 56 -10.22 7.32 -13.83
N ARG A 57 -11.21 8.14 -14.26
CA ARG A 57 -11.82 7.98 -15.56
C ARG A 57 -10.81 8.12 -16.70
N SER A 58 -9.94 9.12 -16.63
CA SER A 58 -8.91 9.35 -17.66
C SER A 58 -7.90 8.21 -17.71
N LEU A 59 -7.38 7.78 -16.56
CA LEU A 59 -6.40 6.71 -16.45
C LEU A 59 -6.90 5.38 -17.05
N ARG A 60 -8.20 5.11 -16.95
CA ARG A 60 -8.80 3.89 -17.49
C ARG A 60 -8.68 3.80 -19.02
N PHE A 61 -8.72 4.94 -19.71
CA PHE A 61 -8.65 5.01 -21.18
C PHE A 61 -7.25 5.34 -21.71
N MET A 62 -6.32 5.70 -20.83
CA MET A 62 -4.92 5.87 -21.22
C MET A 62 -4.24 4.49 -21.26
N ASP A 63 -3.36 4.28 -22.23
CA ASP A 63 -2.59 3.02 -22.36
C ASP A 63 -1.41 2.95 -21.39
N LEU A 64 -1.66 3.29 -20.10
CA LEU A 64 -0.71 2.99 -19.06
C LEU A 64 -0.97 1.57 -18.54
N LYS A 65 0.08 0.77 -18.42
CA LYS A 65 -0.03 -0.64 -18.02
C LYS A 65 -0.24 -0.83 -16.51
N GLY A 66 0.09 0.18 -15.71
CA GLY A 66 -0.13 0.15 -14.27
C GLY A 66 0.17 1.47 -13.59
N TYR A 67 -0.37 1.59 -12.39
CA TYR A 67 -0.24 2.78 -11.57
C TYR A 67 0.17 2.43 -10.15
N VAL A 68 0.91 3.34 -9.52
CA VAL A 68 1.15 3.33 -8.08
C VAL A 68 0.49 4.56 -7.48
N PHE A 69 -0.24 4.39 -6.39
CA PHE A 69 -0.83 5.48 -5.64
C PHE A 69 -0.11 5.69 -4.30
N THR A 70 0.14 6.96 -3.97
CA THR A 70 0.65 7.36 -2.66
C THR A 70 -0.36 8.31 -1.97
N MET A 71 0.01 8.83 -0.80
CA MET A 71 -0.87 9.78 -0.10
C MET A 71 -1.27 10.96 -0.97
N PRO A 72 -2.52 11.46 -0.83
CA PRO A 72 -3.60 10.91 0.01
C PRO A 72 -4.48 9.90 -0.73
N LEU A 73 -4.16 9.51 -1.97
CA LEU A 73 -5.04 8.86 -2.94
C LEU A 73 -5.40 7.39 -2.64
N LYS A 74 -4.60 6.67 -1.84
CA LYS A 74 -4.70 5.20 -1.66
C LYS A 74 -6.09 4.71 -1.22
N GLU A 75 -6.77 5.42 -0.34
CA GLU A 75 -8.13 5.08 0.10
C GLU A 75 -9.17 5.61 -0.89
N MET A 76 -8.92 6.77 -1.50
CA MET A 76 -9.86 7.44 -2.41
C MET A 76 -10.10 6.67 -3.71
N VAL A 77 -9.06 6.00 -4.23
CA VAL A 77 -9.16 5.23 -5.49
C VAL A 77 -9.78 3.85 -5.33
N PHE A 78 -10.10 3.43 -4.10
CA PHE A 78 -10.59 2.08 -3.81
C PHE A 78 -11.87 1.73 -4.58
N SER A 79 -12.84 2.65 -4.61
CA SER A 79 -14.14 2.46 -5.28
C SER A 79 -14.06 2.44 -6.80
N HIS A 80 -12.93 2.81 -7.39
CA HIS A 80 -12.74 2.86 -8.84
C HIS A 80 -12.18 1.54 -9.43
N MET A 81 -11.87 0.57 -8.58
CA MET A 81 -11.35 -0.73 -9.03
C MET A 81 -12.46 -1.65 -9.50
N ASP A 82 -12.20 -2.39 -10.58
CA ASP A 82 -13.08 -3.45 -11.06
C ASP A 82 -12.88 -4.76 -10.28
N GLU A 83 -11.67 -4.95 -9.74
CA GLU A 83 -11.31 -6.05 -8.86
C GLU A 83 -10.36 -5.56 -7.77
N VAL A 84 -10.54 -6.05 -6.54
CA VAL A 84 -9.66 -5.74 -5.40
C VAL A 84 -9.12 -7.04 -4.84
N LYS A 85 -7.79 -7.11 -4.66
CA LYS A 85 -7.16 -8.29 -4.06
C LYS A 85 -7.21 -8.25 -2.53
N ASP A 86 -7.09 -9.42 -1.89
CA ASP A 86 -7.34 -9.62 -0.46
C ASP A 86 -6.63 -8.62 0.46
N GLU A 87 -5.36 -8.34 0.24
CA GLU A 87 -4.60 -7.40 1.08
C GLU A 87 -5.15 -5.97 0.98
N ALA A 88 -5.57 -5.58 -0.22
CA ALA A 88 -6.17 -4.27 -0.47
C ALA A 88 -7.60 -4.20 0.11
N GLU A 89 -8.38 -5.28 0.01
CA GLU A 89 -9.72 -5.37 0.62
C GLU A 89 -9.67 -5.24 2.13
N ILE A 90 -8.72 -5.92 2.80
CA ILE A 90 -8.54 -5.85 4.25
C ILE A 90 -8.15 -4.43 4.68
N THR A 91 -7.19 -3.83 4.01
CA THR A 91 -6.67 -2.50 4.36
C THR A 91 -7.64 -1.38 4.01
N GLY A 92 -8.48 -1.56 2.99
CA GLY A 92 -9.32 -0.50 2.41
C GLY A 92 -8.50 0.53 1.62
N ALA A 93 -7.31 0.14 1.13
CA ALA A 93 -6.38 1.05 0.46
C ALA A 93 -5.67 0.35 -0.71
N ILE A 94 -5.58 1.05 -1.82
CA ILE A 94 -4.89 0.61 -3.04
C ILE A 94 -3.57 1.38 -3.16
N ASN A 95 -2.44 0.68 -3.26
CA ASN A 95 -1.19 1.33 -3.59
C ASN A 95 -0.67 0.98 -4.98
N CYS A 96 -1.14 -0.13 -5.57
CA CYS A 96 -0.69 -0.59 -6.87
C CYS A 96 -1.88 -1.07 -7.69
N VAL A 97 -1.97 -0.65 -8.94
CA VAL A 97 -3.04 -1.01 -9.87
C VAL A 97 -2.43 -1.59 -11.14
N GLN A 98 -2.89 -2.75 -11.52
CA GLN A 98 -2.68 -3.33 -12.83
C GLN A 98 -3.83 -2.90 -13.76
N ASN A 99 -3.49 -2.36 -14.92
CA ASN A 99 -4.47 -2.01 -15.95
C ASN A 99 -4.44 -3.06 -17.07
N GLU A 100 -5.51 -3.82 -17.18
CA GLU A 100 -5.71 -4.83 -18.21
C GLU A 100 -6.73 -4.33 -19.23
N ASN A 101 -6.30 -3.51 -20.16
CA ASN A 101 -7.16 -2.93 -21.24
C ASN A 101 -8.38 -2.19 -20.68
N GLY A 102 -8.19 -1.37 -19.66
CA GLY A 102 -9.23 -0.60 -19.00
C GLY A 102 -9.87 -1.30 -17.78
N ARG A 103 -9.60 -2.59 -17.55
CA ARG A 103 -9.97 -3.26 -16.31
C ARG A 103 -8.90 -3.00 -15.24
N LEU A 104 -9.29 -2.36 -14.15
CA LEU A 104 -8.40 -1.97 -13.07
C LEU A 104 -8.43 -2.97 -11.93
N ILE A 105 -7.28 -3.59 -11.63
CA ILE A 105 -7.11 -4.57 -10.56
C ILE A 105 -6.26 -3.93 -9.46
N GLY A 106 -6.87 -3.70 -8.30
CA GLY A 106 -6.26 -3.03 -7.17
C GLY A 106 -5.55 -3.99 -6.20
N HIS A 107 -4.33 -3.62 -5.81
CA HIS A 107 -3.49 -4.36 -4.87
C HIS A 107 -3.02 -3.45 -3.73
N ASN A 108 -2.61 -4.06 -2.62
CA ASN A 108 -1.79 -3.40 -1.60
C ASN A 108 -0.49 -4.18 -1.39
N THR A 109 0.59 -3.69 -1.99
CA THR A 109 1.90 -4.33 -1.93
C THR A 109 2.78 -3.81 -0.78
N ASP A 110 2.36 -2.73 -0.09
CA ASP A 110 3.11 -2.14 1.03
C ASP A 110 3.28 -3.15 2.17
N SER A 111 2.19 -3.84 2.51
CA SER A 111 2.14 -4.86 3.55
C SER A 111 3.12 -6.00 3.31
N ARG A 112 3.09 -6.55 2.10
CA ARG A 112 3.97 -7.66 1.69
C ARG A 112 5.44 -7.24 1.66
N GLY A 113 5.74 -6.06 1.13
CA GLY A 113 7.08 -5.49 1.09
C GLY A 113 7.67 -5.32 2.49
N PHE A 114 6.89 -4.73 3.39
CA PHE A 114 7.29 -4.57 4.79
C PHE A 114 7.54 -5.91 5.49
N TRP A 115 6.62 -6.88 5.36
CA TRP A 115 6.79 -8.17 6.01
C TRP A 115 7.99 -8.96 5.49
N THR A 116 8.27 -8.87 4.19
CA THR A 116 9.47 -9.46 3.60
C THR A 116 10.74 -8.88 4.24
N ALA A 117 10.77 -7.58 4.48
CA ALA A 117 11.89 -6.93 5.18
C ALA A 117 11.99 -7.39 6.64
N VAL A 118 10.87 -7.55 7.36
CA VAL A 118 10.83 -8.09 8.72
C VAL A 118 11.36 -9.53 8.74
N ALA A 119 10.88 -10.37 7.84
CA ALA A 119 11.30 -11.78 7.75
C ALA A 119 12.79 -11.90 7.44
N SER A 120 13.32 -11.08 6.53
CA SER A 120 14.75 -11.08 6.19
C SER A 120 15.68 -10.70 7.36
N ARG A 121 15.15 -9.98 8.35
CA ARG A 121 15.88 -9.60 9.57
C ARG A 121 15.70 -10.59 10.73
N ASN A 122 14.76 -11.52 10.59
CA ASN A 122 14.55 -12.57 11.59
C ASN A 122 15.55 -13.71 11.41
N VAL A 123 16.83 -13.42 11.65
CA VAL A 123 17.96 -14.32 11.41
C VAL A 123 17.84 -15.69 12.11
N LYS A 124 17.05 -15.76 13.20
CA LYS A 124 16.85 -17.00 14.00
C LYS A 124 15.58 -17.76 13.58
N ASN A 125 14.89 -17.34 12.56
CA ASN A 125 13.63 -17.94 12.09
C ASN A 125 12.62 -18.23 13.23
N ARG A 126 12.57 -17.36 14.23
CA ARG A 126 11.66 -17.53 15.36
C ARG A 126 10.24 -17.18 14.94
N PRO A 127 9.22 -17.93 15.38
CA PRO A 127 7.84 -17.56 15.09
C PRO A 127 7.52 -16.21 15.74
N ILE A 128 6.95 -15.30 14.94
CA ILE A 128 6.48 -13.99 15.41
C ILE A 128 5.03 -14.15 15.85
N ASN A 129 4.82 -14.32 17.17
CA ASN A 129 3.49 -14.52 17.74
C ASN A 129 2.79 -13.21 18.10
N ARG A 130 3.56 -12.14 18.33
CA ARG A 130 3.06 -10.82 18.74
C ARG A 130 3.80 -9.73 17.98
N VAL A 131 3.06 -8.70 17.55
CA VAL A 131 3.60 -7.47 16.99
C VAL A 131 3.05 -6.27 17.74
N PHE A 132 3.90 -5.25 17.87
CA PHE A 132 3.58 -3.98 18.48
C PHE A 132 3.78 -2.89 17.43
N ILE A 133 2.72 -2.14 17.10
CA ILE A 133 2.71 -1.17 16.01
C ILE A 133 2.47 0.21 16.61
N LEU A 134 3.41 1.13 16.40
CA LEU A 134 3.29 2.52 16.82
C LEU A 134 2.61 3.34 15.71
N GLY A 135 1.41 3.82 16.01
CA GLY A 135 0.53 4.54 15.08
C GLY A 135 -0.64 3.70 14.57
N MET A 136 -1.69 4.37 14.07
CA MET A 136 -2.92 3.76 13.52
C MET A 136 -3.25 4.28 12.11
N GLY A 137 -2.26 4.79 11.39
CA GLY A 137 -2.41 5.26 10.01
C GLY A 137 -2.48 4.14 8.96
N GLY A 138 -2.51 4.51 7.69
CA GLY A 138 -2.65 3.55 6.57
C GLY A 138 -1.55 2.48 6.52
N PHE A 139 -0.30 2.85 6.80
CA PHE A 139 0.80 1.88 6.86
C PHE A 139 0.66 0.91 8.04
N ALA A 140 0.19 1.38 9.19
CA ALA A 140 -0.07 0.52 10.35
C ALA A 140 -1.14 -0.54 10.05
N LYS A 141 -2.21 -0.17 9.33
CA LYS A 141 -3.23 -1.11 8.85
C LYS A 141 -2.63 -2.17 7.92
N ALA A 142 -1.78 -1.76 6.97
CA ALA A 142 -1.11 -2.66 6.05
C ALA A 142 -0.17 -3.65 6.78
N ALA A 143 0.62 -3.16 7.72
CA ALA A 143 1.51 -3.99 8.55
C ALA A 143 0.72 -4.98 9.41
N ALA A 144 -0.37 -4.54 10.04
CA ALA A 144 -1.26 -5.39 10.84
C ALA A 144 -1.96 -6.47 10.00
N ALA A 145 -2.47 -6.11 8.81
CA ALA A 145 -3.10 -7.05 7.89
C ALA A 145 -2.12 -8.17 7.52
N GLN A 146 -0.91 -7.81 7.11
CA GLN A 146 0.09 -8.79 6.72
C GLN A 146 0.55 -9.65 7.89
N ALA A 147 0.73 -9.06 9.08
CA ALA A 147 1.06 -9.82 10.29
C ALA A 147 0.02 -10.91 10.58
N ALA A 148 -1.26 -10.56 10.50
CA ALA A 148 -2.35 -11.52 10.68
C ALA A 148 -2.34 -12.62 9.61
N LEU A 149 -2.18 -12.26 8.33
CA LEU A 149 -2.09 -13.23 7.22
C LEU A 149 -0.89 -14.18 7.35
N GLN A 150 0.17 -13.76 8.05
CA GLN A 150 1.34 -14.57 8.36
C GLN A 150 1.21 -15.38 9.67
N GLY A 151 0.02 -15.38 10.29
CA GLY A 151 -0.27 -16.19 11.46
C GLY A 151 0.13 -15.59 12.81
N VAL A 152 0.43 -14.29 12.86
CA VAL A 152 0.65 -13.58 14.13
C VAL A 152 -0.63 -13.59 14.94
N LYS A 153 -0.54 -14.02 16.20
CA LYS A 153 -1.71 -14.23 17.07
C LYS A 153 -2.19 -12.97 17.75
N GLU A 154 -1.28 -12.06 18.09
CA GLU A 154 -1.60 -10.83 18.80
C GLU A 154 -0.98 -9.62 18.12
N ILE A 155 -1.83 -8.65 17.78
CA ILE A 155 -1.45 -7.38 17.14
C ILE A 155 -1.87 -6.27 18.08
N ILE A 156 -0.90 -5.49 18.56
CA ILE A 156 -1.13 -4.37 19.46
C ILE A 156 -0.82 -3.09 18.69
N ALA A 157 -1.86 -2.28 18.44
CA ALA A 157 -1.71 -0.99 17.80
C ALA A 157 -1.83 0.13 18.84
N VAL A 158 -0.91 1.07 18.80
CA VAL A 158 -0.80 2.15 19.77
C VAL A 158 -0.94 3.49 19.07
N ASN A 159 -1.80 4.34 19.58
CA ASN A 159 -1.92 5.74 19.17
C ASN A 159 -2.40 6.59 20.34
N ARG A 160 -2.34 7.90 20.21
CA ARG A 160 -3.05 8.80 21.12
C ARG A 160 -4.55 8.57 20.91
N MET A 161 -5.25 8.11 21.94
CA MET A 161 -6.67 7.75 21.79
C MET A 161 -7.59 8.95 21.57
N GLU A 162 -7.11 10.17 21.86
CA GLU A 162 -7.74 11.44 21.50
C GLU A 162 -7.78 11.74 20.01
N GLU A 163 -6.88 11.12 19.22
CA GLU A 163 -6.88 11.22 17.76
C GLU A 163 -7.96 10.30 17.16
N THR A 164 -9.22 10.58 17.47
CA THR A 164 -10.38 9.72 17.22
C THR A 164 -10.50 9.28 15.75
N ALA A 165 -10.20 10.15 14.79
CA ALA A 165 -10.27 9.83 13.37
C ALA A 165 -9.38 8.61 12.99
N TYR A 166 -8.14 8.57 13.49
CA TYR A 166 -7.24 7.43 13.28
C TYR A 166 -7.70 6.18 14.03
N VAL A 167 -8.13 6.36 15.29
CA VAL A 167 -8.57 5.26 16.16
C VAL A 167 -9.82 4.58 15.58
N ASP A 168 -10.81 5.34 15.16
CA ASP A 168 -12.07 4.80 14.63
C ASP A 168 -11.86 4.14 13.25
N SER A 169 -11.01 4.75 12.41
CA SER A 169 -10.61 4.14 11.14
C SER A 169 -9.87 2.81 11.36
N PHE A 170 -9.03 2.72 12.40
CA PHE A 170 -8.33 1.48 12.73
C PHE A 170 -9.26 0.44 13.37
N ARG A 171 -10.26 0.82 14.16
CA ARG A 171 -11.30 -0.08 14.67
C ARG A 171 -12.11 -0.71 13.55
N ALA A 172 -12.54 0.10 12.58
CA ALA A 172 -13.26 -0.40 11.41
C ALA A 172 -12.39 -1.40 10.60
N PHE A 173 -11.11 -1.09 10.42
CA PHE A 173 -10.13 -2.00 9.83
C PHE A 173 -10.00 -3.30 10.64
N ALA A 174 -9.83 -3.23 11.96
CA ALA A 174 -9.71 -4.41 12.83
C ALA A 174 -10.92 -5.34 12.72
N GLY A 175 -12.13 -4.78 12.57
CA GLY A 175 -13.35 -5.55 12.32
C GLY A 175 -13.34 -6.29 10.98
N ARG A 176 -12.81 -5.70 9.93
CA ARG A 176 -12.60 -6.40 8.63
C ARG A 176 -11.54 -7.49 8.73
N LEU A 177 -10.41 -7.16 9.39
CA LEU A 177 -9.31 -8.10 9.59
C LEU A 177 -9.76 -9.34 10.36
N GLN A 178 -10.55 -9.17 11.43
CA GLN A 178 -11.06 -10.28 12.25
C GLN A 178 -11.89 -11.29 11.43
N LYS A 179 -12.61 -10.83 10.41
CA LYS A 179 -13.39 -11.71 9.52
C LYS A 179 -12.47 -12.55 8.61
N LYS A 180 -11.37 -11.99 8.16
CA LYS A 180 -10.41 -12.64 7.23
C LYS A 180 -9.33 -13.45 7.95
N ALA A 181 -8.98 -13.06 9.18
CA ALA A 181 -7.95 -13.71 10.00
C ALA A 181 -8.45 -13.91 11.45
N PRO A 182 -9.41 -14.81 11.70
CA PRO A 182 -10.04 -15.00 13.01
C PRO A 182 -9.09 -15.53 14.10
N HIS A 183 -7.93 -16.03 13.72
CA HIS A 183 -6.88 -16.51 14.61
C HIS A 183 -6.02 -15.40 15.22
N SER A 184 -6.16 -14.15 14.72
CA SER A 184 -5.41 -12.99 15.19
C SER A 184 -6.29 -12.10 16.04
N THR A 185 -5.79 -11.66 17.19
CA THR A 185 -6.46 -10.68 18.06
C THR A 185 -5.83 -9.31 17.85
N VAL A 186 -6.65 -8.28 17.65
CA VAL A 186 -6.20 -6.89 17.54
C VAL A 186 -6.59 -6.13 18.81
N ARG A 187 -5.60 -5.53 19.49
CA ARG A 187 -5.78 -4.66 20.63
C ARG A 187 -5.34 -3.25 20.32
N LEU A 188 -6.13 -2.27 20.73
CA LEU A 188 -5.80 -0.87 20.66
C LEU A 188 -5.36 -0.40 22.05
N MET A 189 -4.26 0.33 22.11
CA MET A 189 -3.71 0.87 23.35
C MET A 189 -3.42 2.35 23.19
N ASP A 190 -3.54 3.06 24.28
CA ASP A 190 -3.15 4.47 24.34
C ASP A 190 -1.64 4.65 24.30
N TRP A 191 -1.21 5.81 23.83
CA TRP A 191 0.18 6.22 23.84
C TRP A 191 0.65 6.58 25.25
N ASP A 192 0.74 5.56 26.10
CA ASP A 192 1.29 5.68 27.45
C ASP A 192 2.45 4.69 27.66
N PRO A 193 3.70 5.12 27.46
CA PRO A 193 4.88 4.26 27.63
C PRO A 193 4.98 3.62 29.02
N ALA A 194 4.39 4.21 30.05
CA ALA A 194 4.39 3.65 31.42
C ALA A 194 3.47 2.43 31.54
N GLY A 195 2.43 2.38 30.69
CA GLY A 195 1.43 1.27 30.64
C GLY A 195 1.83 0.11 29.73
N TRP A 196 2.97 0.19 29.02
CA TRP A 196 3.41 -0.84 28.03
C TRP A 196 4.22 -1.99 28.67
N LYS A 197 3.93 -2.34 29.89
CA LYS A 197 4.61 -3.43 30.64
C LYS A 197 4.01 -4.79 30.35
#